data_7639ab92a8611ffd9ec4bd006ca1c3bd
#
_entry.id   7639ab92a8611ffd9ec4bd006ca1c3bd
#
_cell.length_a   1.000
_cell.length_b   1.000
_cell.length_c   1.000
_cell.angle_alpha   90.00
_cell.angle_beta   90.00
_cell.angle_gamma   90.00
#
_symmetry.space_group_name_H-M   'P 1'
#
loop_
_entity.id
_entity.type
_entity.pdbx_description
1 polymer ?
#
loop_
_entity_poly.entity_id
_entity_poly.type
_entity_poly.pdbx_seq_one_letter_code
_entity_poly.pdbx_strand_id
1 'polypeptide(L)'
;MFVNTRPSYTYCNPYCVPGVVSVYDYSQPIGPVGDDQQLSAAAEKYFAEAREAFYTGDLKTALDKIELAIKEMPSNPDLHQFRSLVLFSLKEFRQAAAAAHVALTAGPGWSWETLKSLYPTTDLYTAGLRELEQARDQNKQDPAIRFLLAYHYMMLNHAESAAKELTQVVALEPRDELAAKLLKSLTGQEVSTEQPIEYQQPQAPAETNNAGF
;
A
#
# COMPACT_ATOMS: atom_id res chain seq x y z
N MET A 1 40.51 -0.48 -3.94
CA MET A 1 39.46 0.51 -4.19
C MET A 1 38.17 -0.26 -4.39
N PHE A 2 37.40 -0.51 -3.31
CA PHE A 2 36.14 -1.26 -3.38
C PHE A 2 35.05 -0.25 -3.77
N VAL A 3 34.56 -0.36 -4.99
CA VAL A 3 33.37 0.38 -5.43
C VAL A 3 32.17 -0.24 -4.73
N ASN A 4 31.67 0.44 -3.73
CA ASN A 4 30.46 0.06 -3.00
C ASN A 4 29.25 0.42 -3.89
N THR A 5 28.93 -0.42 -4.87
CA THR A 5 27.69 -0.33 -5.63
C THR A 5 26.56 -0.81 -4.75
N ARG A 6 25.96 0.11 -3.97
CA ARG A 6 24.62 -0.13 -3.44
C ARG A 6 23.71 -0.31 -4.65
N PRO A 7 22.97 -1.42 -4.78
CA PRO A 7 21.95 -1.50 -5.80
C PRO A 7 21.00 -0.32 -5.60
N SER A 8 20.83 0.50 -6.61
CA SER A 8 19.89 1.60 -6.60
C SER A 8 18.49 0.98 -6.54
N TYR A 9 17.93 0.91 -5.34
CA TYR A 9 16.55 0.54 -5.14
C TYR A 9 15.67 1.56 -5.85
N THR A 10 15.00 1.16 -6.90
CA THR A 10 14.00 1.99 -7.55
C THR A 10 12.67 1.71 -6.87
N TYR A 11 12.22 2.63 -6.02
CA TYR A 11 10.90 2.54 -5.41
C TYR A 11 9.82 2.38 -6.48
N CYS A 12 8.93 1.44 -6.26
CA CYS A 12 7.76 1.22 -7.09
C CYS A 12 6.56 0.96 -6.19
N ASN A 13 5.54 1.81 -6.28
CA ASN A 13 4.24 1.54 -5.69
C ASN A 13 3.29 1.08 -6.80
N PRO A 14 2.99 -0.21 -6.90
CA PRO A 14 2.20 -0.76 -8.00
C PRO A 14 0.71 -0.40 -7.91
N TYR A 15 0.27 0.18 -6.79
CA TYR A 15 -1.13 0.51 -6.52
C TYR A 15 -1.54 1.92 -6.90
N CYS A 16 -0.59 2.73 -7.38
CA CYS A 16 -0.90 4.08 -7.88
C CYS A 16 -1.94 4.02 -9.00
N VAL A 17 -2.95 4.87 -8.91
CA VAL A 17 -4.01 4.97 -9.91
C VAL A 17 -3.68 6.12 -10.86
N PRO A 18 -3.35 5.86 -12.13
CA PRO A 18 -3.07 6.91 -13.09
C PRO A 18 -4.28 7.85 -13.26
N GLY A 19 -4.02 9.16 -13.29
CA GLY A 19 -5.06 10.16 -13.50
C GLY A 19 -5.88 10.54 -12.26
N VAL A 20 -5.66 9.91 -11.12
CA VAL A 20 -6.22 10.37 -9.85
C VAL A 20 -5.39 11.54 -9.34
N VAL A 21 -6.03 12.70 -9.22
CA VAL A 21 -5.40 13.89 -8.62
C VAL A 21 -5.33 13.65 -7.11
N SER A 22 -4.13 13.53 -6.59
CA SER A 22 -3.85 13.43 -5.16
C SER A 22 -2.88 14.53 -4.76
N VAL A 23 -2.95 14.97 -3.51
CA VAL A 23 -2.03 15.99 -2.95
C VAL A 23 -0.60 15.49 -2.81
N TYR A 24 -0.41 14.18 -2.88
CA TYR A 24 0.89 13.50 -2.84
C TYR A 24 1.02 12.57 -4.04
N ASP A 25 2.21 12.54 -4.65
CA ASP A 25 2.52 11.59 -5.72
C ASP A 25 2.90 10.23 -5.14
N TYR A 26 1.92 9.33 -5.03
CA TYR A 26 2.12 7.99 -4.47
C TYR A 26 3.02 7.07 -5.31
N SER A 27 3.45 7.50 -6.49
CA SER A 27 4.52 6.80 -7.24
C SER A 27 5.91 7.06 -6.66
N GLN A 28 6.04 8.05 -5.76
CA GLN A 28 7.29 8.39 -5.09
C GLN A 28 7.30 7.87 -3.65
N PRO A 29 8.49 7.51 -3.11
CA PRO A 29 8.62 7.17 -1.71
C PRO A 29 8.45 8.42 -0.86
N ILE A 30 8.03 8.26 0.39
CA ILE A 30 8.16 9.33 1.38
C ILE A 30 9.65 9.70 1.47
N GLY A 31 9.94 10.99 1.40
CA GLY A 31 11.29 11.51 1.64
C GLY A 31 11.82 11.08 3.00
N PRO A 32 13.14 11.18 3.25
CA PRO A 32 13.67 10.84 4.55
C PRO A 32 12.92 11.63 5.62
N VAL A 33 12.42 10.90 6.61
CA VAL A 33 11.81 11.52 7.80
C VAL A 33 12.90 12.35 8.46
N GLY A 34 12.75 13.69 8.46
CA GLY A 34 13.67 14.57 9.17
C GLY A 34 13.67 14.27 10.68
N ASP A 35 14.65 14.79 11.39
CA ASP A 35 14.73 14.63 12.85
C ASP A 35 13.49 15.18 13.59
N ASP A 36 12.74 16.09 12.96
CA ASP A 36 11.45 16.60 13.47
C ASP A 36 10.30 15.67 13.06
N GLN A 37 10.09 14.60 13.81
CA GLN A 37 8.88 13.75 13.70
C GLN A 37 7.62 14.47 14.24
N GLN A 38 7.78 15.60 14.91
CA GLN A 38 6.67 16.36 15.45
C GLN A 38 5.93 17.11 14.35
N LEU A 39 4.61 16.97 14.34
CA LEU A 39 3.76 17.68 13.36
C LEU A 39 3.95 19.21 13.53
N SER A 40 3.98 19.94 12.40
CA SER A 40 3.84 21.39 12.44
C SER A 40 2.47 21.76 13.02
N ALA A 41 2.36 22.95 13.62
CA ALA A 41 1.08 23.40 14.20
C ALA A 41 -0.07 23.40 13.17
N ALA A 42 0.23 23.66 11.89
CA ALA A 42 -0.74 23.61 10.82
C ALA A 42 -1.16 22.15 10.49
N ALA A 43 -0.19 21.23 10.36
CA ALA A 43 -0.46 19.83 10.12
C ALA A 43 -1.22 19.20 11.29
N GLU A 44 -0.84 19.51 12.54
CA GLU A 44 -1.54 19.03 13.73
C GLU A 44 -3.00 19.47 13.77
N LYS A 45 -3.26 20.75 13.46
CA LYS A 45 -4.63 21.28 13.37
C LYS A 45 -5.46 20.53 12.31
N TYR A 46 -4.95 20.40 11.08
CA TYR A 46 -5.67 19.70 10.02
C TYR A 46 -5.87 18.23 10.34
N PHE A 47 -4.89 17.59 10.95
CA PHE A 47 -5.00 16.19 11.37
C PHE A 47 -6.04 16.00 12.47
N ALA A 48 -6.11 16.91 13.46
CA ALA A 48 -7.16 16.89 14.48
C ALA A 48 -8.55 17.06 13.88
N GLU A 49 -8.73 18.02 12.95
CA GLU A 49 -9.99 18.22 12.23
C GLU A 49 -10.36 16.98 11.38
N ALA A 50 -9.38 16.33 10.75
CA ALA A 50 -9.60 15.10 9.99
C ALA A 50 -10.07 13.94 10.88
N ARG A 51 -9.45 13.78 12.05
CA ARG A 51 -9.85 12.73 13.02
C ARG A 51 -11.24 12.96 13.58
N GLU A 52 -11.61 14.19 13.89
CA GLU A 52 -12.96 14.54 14.36
C GLU A 52 -14.01 14.25 13.28
N ALA A 53 -13.76 14.66 12.03
CA ALA A 53 -14.63 14.37 10.90
C ALA A 53 -14.77 12.86 10.66
N PHE A 54 -13.68 12.11 10.75
CA PHE A 54 -13.70 10.65 10.63
C PHE A 54 -14.53 10.00 11.75
N TYR A 55 -14.33 10.44 13.00
CA TYR A 55 -15.04 9.93 14.16
C TYR A 55 -16.56 10.16 14.07
N THR A 56 -16.97 11.29 13.50
CA THR A 56 -18.40 11.64 13.28
C THR A 56 -18.97 11.03 11.99
N GLY A 57 -18.17 10.35 11.18
CA GLY A 57 -18.58 9.70 9.92
C GLY A 57 -18.61 10.62 8.70
N ASP A 58 -18.14 11.87 8.80
CA ASP A 58 -17.96 12.74 7.64
C ASP A 58 -16.63 12.42 6.94
N LEU A 59 -16.65 11.31 6.20
CA LEU A 59 -15.46 10.78 5.54
C LEU A 59 -14.91 11.71 4.45
N LYS A 60 -15.77 12.50 3.82
CA LYS A 60 -15.34 13.46 2.79
C LYS A 60 -14.53 14.59 3.41
N THR A 61 -15.06 15.22 4.46
CA THR A 61 -14.32 16.25 5.21
C THR A 61 -13.04 15.66 5.82
N ALA A 62 -13.08 14.42 6.33
CA ALA A 62 -11.89 13.75 6.85
C ALA A 62 -10.81 13.61 5.76
N LEU A 63 -11.19 13.23 4.53
CA LEU A 63 -10.26 13.16 3.39
C LEU A 63 -9.69 14.53 3.03
N ASP A 64 -10.54 15.55 2.88
CA ASP A 64 -10.09 16.91 2.55
C ASP A 64 -9.10 17.44 3.59
N LYS A 65 -9.34 17.20 4.87
CA LYS A 65 -8.50 17.68 5.97
C LYS A 65 -7.18 16.93 6.08
N ILE A 66 -7.19 15.59 5.93
CA ILE A 66 -5.92 14.85 5.96
C ILE A 66 -5.03 15.20 4.76
N GLU A 67 -5.62 15.51 3.61
CA GLU A 67 -4.86 15.97 2.46
C GLU A 67 -4.19 17.33 2.70
N LEU A 68 -4.83 18.23 3.45
CA LEU A 68 -4.20 19.47 3.88
C LEU A 68 -3.02 19.21 4.85
N ALA A 69 -3.18 18.29 5.80
CA ALA A 69 -2.08 17.92 6.70
C ALA A 69 -0.89 17.30 5.93
N ILE A 70 -1.15 16.46 4.93
CA ILE A 70 -0.11 15.88 4.07
C ILE A 70 0.62 16.96 3.25
N LYS A 71 -0.07 18.00 2.78
CA LYS A 71 0.59 19.13 2.10
C LYS A 71 1.60 19.85 3.00
N GLU A 72 1.28 20.01 4.28
CA GLU A 72 2.17 20.63 5.26
C GLU A 72 3.36 19.73 5.62
N MET A 73 3.13 18.40 5.70
CA MET A 73 4.14 17.42 6.10
C MET A 73 4.09 16.15 5.24
N PRO A 74 4.52 16.20 3.98
CA PRO A 74 4.40 15.09 3.05
C PRO A 74 5.26 13.86 3.41
N SER A 75 6.23 14.01 4.30
CA SER A 75 7.11 12.91 4.73
C SER A 75 6.66 12.22 6.03
N ASN A 76 5.52 12.63 6.61
CA ASN A 76 5.04 12.01 7.85
C ASN A 76 4.21 10.75 7.56
N PRO A 77 4.67 9.54 7.96
CA PRO A 77 3.99 8.28 7.63
C PRO A 77 2.61 8.15 8.28
N ASP A 78 2.38 8.74 9.45
CA ASP A 78 1.09 8.63 10.14
C ASP A 78 -0.04 9.32 9.40
N LEU A 79 0.26 10.44 8.71
CA LEU A 79 -0.72 11.12 7.89
C LEU A 79 -1.16 10.27 6.70
N HIS A 80 -0.21 9.55 6.08
CA HIS A 80 -0.53 8.61 4.99
C HIS A 80 -1.26 7.37 5.47
N GLN A 81 -0.94 6.85 6.66
CA GLN A 81 -1.71 5.77 7.28
C GLN A 81 -3.15 6.20 7.54
N PHE A 82 -3.35 7.41 8.08
CA PHE A 82 -4.71 7.92 8.31
C PHE A 82 -5.46 8.14 7.00
N ARG A 83 -4.81 8.69 5.97
CA ARG A 83 -5.42 8.79 4.65
C ARG A 83 -5.85 7.42 4.10
N SER A 84 -5.00 6.41 4.25
CA SER A 84 -5.35 5.03 3.88
C SER A 84 -6.61 4.56 4.61
N LEU A 85 -6.74 4.85 5.91
CA LEU A 85 -7.90 4.47 6.70
C LEU A 85 -9.19 5.19 6.27
N VAL A 86 -9.10 6.48 5.94
CA VAL A 86 -10.24 7.25 5.39
C VAL A 86 -10.69 6.67 4.05
N LEU A 87 -9.74 6.40 3.16
CA LEU A 87 -10.02 5.81 1.84
C LEU A 87 -10.56 4.38 1.94
N PHE A 88 -10.07 3.58 2.88
CA PHE A 88 -10.63 2.27 3.20
C PHE A 88 -12.11 2.38 3.60
N SER A 89 -12.45 3.34 4.47
CA SER A 89 -13.82 3.58 4.90
C SER A 89 -14.71 4.12 3.76
N LEU A 90 -14.14 4.83 2.79
CA LEU A 90 -14.80 5.25 1.55
C LEU A 90 -14.90 4.14 0.49
N LYS A 91 -14.31 2.95 0.73
CA LYS A 91 -14.22 1.82 -0.20
C LYS A 91 -13.36 2.07 -1.44
N GLU A 92 -12.53 3.10 -1.38
CA GLU A 92 -11.53 3.44 -2.40
C GLU A 92 -10.26 2.58 -2.20
N PHE A 93 -10.43 1.25 -2.25
CA PHE A 93 -9.45 0.28 -1.77
C PHE A 93 -8.09 0.36 -2.47
N ARG A 94 -8.05 0.64 -3.77
CA ARG A 94 -6.78 0.78 -4.49
C ARG A 94 -6.00 2.02 -4.05
N GLN A 95 -6.68 3.14 -3.87
CA GLN A 95 -6.06 4.36 -3.35
C GLN A 95 -5.62 4.19 -1.89
N ALA A 96 -6.42 3.46 -1.08
CA ALA A 96 -6.06 3.11 0.29
C ALA A 96 -4.79 2.25 0.33
N ALA A 97 -4.67 1.25 -0.57
CA ALA A 97 -3.48 0.43 -0.71
C ALA A 97 -2.24 1.25 -1.08
N ALA A 98 -2.39 2.21 -2.03
CA ALA A 98 -1.28 3.09 -2.42
C ALA A 98 -0.78 3.93 -1.23
N ALA A 99 -1.68 4.48 -0.42
CA ALA A 99 -1.32 5.27 0.75
C ALA A 99 -0.69 4.41 1.86
N ALA A 100 -1.22 3.22 2.13
CA ALA A 100 -0.65 2.28 3.08
C ALA A 100 0.75 1.82 2.65
N HIS A 101 0.95 1.54 1.37
CA HIS A 101 2.25 1.12 0.82
C HIS A 101 3.32 2.17 1.07
N VAL A 102 3.05 3.44 0.75
CA VAL A 102 3.98 4.54 1.00
C VAL A 102 4.29 4.67 2.49
N ALA A 103 3.29 4.63 3.35
CA ALA A 103 3.47 4.76 4.80
C ALA A 103 4.37 3.63 5.36
N LEU A 104 4.16 2.39 4.93
CA LEU A 104 4.92 1.23 5.38
C LEU A 104 6.38 1.21 4.89
N THR A 105 6.74 1.99 3.87
CA THR A 105 8.16 2.14 3.48
C THR A 105 8.94 3.03 4.44
N ALA A 106 8.25 3.90 5.18
CA ALA A 106 8.88 4.88 6.07
C ALA A 106 8.83 4.47 7.55
N GLY A 107 7.95 3.52 7.91
CA GLY A 107 7.83 3.08 9.30
C GLY A 107 6.91 1.87 9.47
N PRO A 108 6.82 1.34 10.68
CA PRO A 108 5.89 0.27 10.99
C PRO A 108 4.45 0.76 10.86
N GLY A 109 3.54 -0.17 10.53
CA GLY A 109 2.10 0.10 10.60
C GLY A 109 1.65 0.37 12.04
N TRP A 110 0.46 0.96 12.17
CA TRP A 110 -0.15 1.18 13.48
C TRP A 110 -0.48 -0.13 14.20
N SER A 111 -0.53 -0.05 15.52
CA SER A 111 -1.05 -1.15 16.33
C SER A 111 -2.59 -1.17 16.30
N TRP A 112 -3.18 -2.30 16.68
CA TRP A 112 -4.62 -2.40 16.87
C TRP A 112 -5.17 -1.34 17.85
N GLU A 113 -4.44 -1.06 18.94
CA GLU A 113 -4.86 -0.07 19.94
C GLU A 113 -4.95 1.34 19.34
N THR A 114 -3.99 1.72 18.50
CA THR A 114 -4.02 2.99 17.76
C THR A 114 -5.21 3.03 16.81
N LEU A 115 -5.38 2.00 15.98
CA LEU A 115 -6.45 1.91 15.00
C LEU A 115 -7.83 1.98 15.68
N LYS A 116 -8.04 1.19 16.72
CA LYS A 116 -9.29 1.12 17.47
C LYS A 116 -9.68 2.47 18.06
N SER A 117 -8.72 3.27 18.50
CA SER A 117 -8.99 4.59 19.11
C SER A 117 -9.55 5.63 18.13
N LEU A 118 -9.43 5.37 16.81
CA LEU A 118 -9.91 6.28 15.77
C LEU A 118 -11.40 6.06 15.42
N TYR A 119 -11.97 4.91 15.78
CA TYR A 119 -13.37 4.60 15.51
C TYR A 119 -14.26 4.82 16.73
N PRO A 120 -15.49 5.32 16.54
CA PRO A 120 -16.46 5.39 17.64
C PRO A 120 -16.83 4.00 18.18
N THR A 121 -16.88 2.99 17.32
CA THR A 121 -17.11 1.58 17.69
C THR A 121 -16.28 0.65 16.82
N THR A 122 -15.85 -0.48 17.37
CA THR A 122 -15.14 -1.52 16.61
C THR A 122 -16.00 -2.18 15.54
N ASP A 123 -17.32 -2.11 15.66
CA ASP A 123 -18.24 -2.70 14.68
C ASP A 123 -18.14 -2.02 13.32
N LEU A 124 -17.92 -0.69 13.29
CA LEU A 124 -17.72 0.05 12.04
C LEU A 124 -16.47 -0.42 11.29
N TYR A 125 -15.36 -0.61 12.02
CA TYR A 125 -14.14 -1.16 11.45
C TYR A 125 -14.35 -2.59 10.95
N THR A 126 -15.00 -3.44 11.76
CA THR A 126 -15.27 -4.83 11.41
C THR A 126 -16.15 -4.93 10.16
N ALA A 127 -17.16 -4.06 10.04
CA ALA A 127 -18.00 -4.00 8.85
C ALA A 127 -17.17 -3.65 7.60
N GLY A 128 -16.31 -2.62 7.69
CA GLY A 128 -15.43 -2.24 6.59
C GLY A 128 -14.44 -3.36 6.20
N LEU A 129 -13.90 -4.08 7.20
CA LEU A 129 -13.00 -5.21 6.93
C LEU A 129 -13.71 -6.33 6.17
N ARG A 130 -14.95 -6.66 6.53
CA ARG A 130 -15.77 -7.66 5.82
C ARG A 130 -16.06 -7.22 4.38
N GLU A 131 -16.29 -5.93 4.14
CA GLU A 131 -16.47 -5.39 2.79
C GLU A 131 -15.19 -5.52 1.95
N LEU A 132 -14.02 -5.27 2.56
CA LEU A 132 -12.73 -5.49 1.90
C LEU A 132 -12.50 -6.98 1.59
N GLU A 133 -12.82 -7.88 2.50
CA GLU A 133 -12.76 -9.34 2.29
C GLU A 133 -13.69 -9.77 1.14
N GLN A 134 -14.91 -9.22 1.09
CA GLN A 134 -15.85 -9.47 0.00
C GLN A 134 -15.31 -8.93 -1.33
N ALA A 135 -14.72 -7.73 -1.34
CA ALA A 135 -14.11 -7.17 -2.54
C ALA A 135 -12.95 -8.03 -3.06
N ARG A 136 -12.11 -8.59 -2.15
CA ARG A 136 -11.07 -9.56 -2.49
C ARG A 136 -11.66 -10.82 -3.14
N ASP A 137 -12.76 -11.36 -2.61
CA ASP A 137 -13.40 -12.57 -3.15
C ASP A 137 -14.00 -12.36 -4.53
N GLN A 138 -14.49 -11.14 -4.81
CA GLN A 138 -14.99 -10.72 -6.12
C GLN A 138 -13.86 -10.44 -7.12
N ASN A 139 -12.70 -9.96 -6.63
CA ASN A 139 -11.56 -9.52 -7.44
C ASN A 139 -10.27 -10.24 -7.03
N LYS A 140 -10.26 -11.56 -7.15
CA LYS A 140 -9.17 -12.42 -6.67
C LYS A 140 -7.79 -12.12 -7.27
N GLN A 141 -7.75 -11.45 -8.41
CA GLN A 141 -6.53 -11.10 -9.13
C GLN A 141 -6.10 -9.63 -8.91
N ASP A 142 -6.78 -8.88 -8.04
CA ASP A 142 -6.36 -7.51 -7.71
C ASP A 142 -5.33 -7.50 -6.56
N PRO A 143 -4.05 -7.21 -6.84
CA PRO A 143 -3.01 -7.20 -5.82
C PRO A 143 -3.19 -6.05 -4.82
N ALA A 144 -3.82 -4.93 -5.21
CA ALA A 144 -4.04 -3.80 -4.31
C ALA A 144 -5.00 -4.14 -3.16
N ILE A 145 -6.12 -4.81 -3.48
CA ILE A 145 -7.10 -5.26 -2.49
C ILE A 145 -6.45 -6.25 -1.52
N ARG A 146 -5.65 -7.20 -2.05
CA ARG A 146 -4.93 -8.18 -1.23
C ARG A 146 -3.87 -7.54 -0.34
N PHE A 147 -3.10 -6.60 -0.86
CA PHE A 147 -2.12 -5.86 -0.07
C PHE A 147 -2.79 -5.08 1.06
N LEU A 148 -3.88 -4.37 0.77
CA LEU A 148 -4.63 -3.64 1.78
C LEU A 148 -5.18 -4.57 2.86
N LEU A 149 -5.70 -5.73 2.46
CA LEU A 149 -6.21 -6.73 3.41
C LEU A 149 -5.09 -7.30 4.29
N ALA A 150 -3.91 -7.58 3.71
CA ALA A 150 -2.74 -7.99 4.47
C ALA A 150 -2.31 -6.93 5.48
N TYR A 151 -2.31 -5.65 5.07
CA TYR A 151 -2.03 -4.53 5.96
C TYR A 151 -2.98 -4.49 7.17
N HIS A 152 -4.28 -4.62 6.94
CA HIS A 152 -5.27 -4.68 8.03
C HIS A 152 -5.07 -5.91 8.93
N TYR A 153 -4.77 -7.07 8.36
CA TYR A 153 -4.47 -8.27 9.16
C TYR A 153 -3.20 -8.13 10.00
N MET A 154 -2.16 -7.44 9.50
CA MET A 154 -0.97 -7.13 10.31
C MET A 154 -1.32 -6.26 11.51
N MET A 155 -2.12 -5.21 11.33
CA MET A 155 -2.58 -4.34 12.43
C MET A 155 -3.41 -5.11 13.47
N LEU A 156 -4.18 -6.12 13.04
CA LEU A 156 -4.95 -7.01 13.92
C LEU A 156 -4.09 -8.12 14.55
N ASN A 157 -2.80 -8.16 14.26
CA ASN A 157 -1.87 -9.22 14.69
C ASN A 157 -2.25 -10.63 14.17
N HIS A 158 -2.92 -10.70 13.03
CA HIS A 158 -3.28 -11.93 12.32
C HIS A 158 -2.21 -12.32 11.30
N ALA A 159 -1.02 -12.67 11.79
CA ALA A 159 0.18 -12.89 10.97
C ALA A 159 -0.01 -13.94 9.85
N GLU A 160 -0.69 -15.04 10.15
CA GLU A 160 -0.93 -16.11 9.16
C GLU A 160 -1.84 -15.63 8.01
N SER A 161 -2.90 -14.90 8.33
CA SER A 161 -3.82 -14.33 7.32
C SER A 161 -3.11 -13.27 6.47
N ALA A 162 -2.30 -12.42 7.10
CA ALA A 162 -1.49 -11.43 6.40
C ALA A 162 -0.49 -12.09 5.44
N ALA A 163 0.24 -13.11 5.91
CA ALA A 163 1.20 -13.85 5.10
C ALA A 163 0.53 -14.55 3.89
N LYS A 164 -0.66 -15.10 4.08
CA LYS A 164 -1.43 -15.72 2.99
C LYS A 164 -1.78 -14.70 1.89
N GLU A 165 -2.26 -13.52 2.25
CA GLU A 165 -2.57 -12.49 1.27
C GLU A 165 -1.30 -11.93 0.61
N LEU A 166 -0.22 -11.69 1.36
CA LEU A 166 1.06 -11.24 0.80
C LEU A 166 1.68 -12.25 -0.16
N THR A 167 1.53 -13.56 0.09
CA THR A 167 1.96 -14.61 -0.84
C THR A 167 1.27 -14.45 -2.20
N GLN A 168 -0.03 -14.14 -2.19
CA GLN A 168 -0.76 -13.88 -3.43
C GLN A 168 -0.35 -12.54 -4.08
N VAL A 169 -0.07 -11.51 -3.27
CA VAL A 169 0.45 -10.23 -3.77
C VAL A 169 1.75 -10.42 -4.53
N VAL A 170 2.73 -11.10 -3.93
CA VAL A 170 4.04 -11.34 -4.57
C VAL A 170 3.91 -12.16 -5.86
N ALA A 171 2.96 -13.10 -5.91
CA ALA A 171 2.70 -13.86 -7.13
C ALA A 171 2.06 -13.02 -8.24
N LEU A 172 1.18 -12.07 -7.89
CA LEU A 172 0.46 -11.21 -8.84
C LEU A 172 1.26 -9.99 -9.28
N GLU A 173 2.08 -9.44 -8.37
CA GLU A 173 2.91 -8.26 -8.60
C GLU A 173 4.35 -8.51 -8.06
N PRO A 174 5.17 -9.27 -8.79
CA PRO A 174 6.54 -9.61 -8.36
C PRO A 174 7.46 -8.40 -8.16
N ARG A 175 7.10 -7.22 -8.69
CA ARG A 175 7.86 -5.99 -8.51
C ARG A 175 7.57 -5.27 -7.19
N ASP A 176 6.57 -5.74 -6.42
CA ASP A 176 6.30 -5.21 -5.09
C ASP A 176 7.31 -5.76 -4.06
N GLU A 177 8.46 -5.10 -4.00
CA GLU A 177 9.51 -5.48 -3.04
C GLU A 177 9.11 -5.25 -1.58
N LEU A 178 8.19 -4.30 -1.32
CA LEU A 178 7.67 -4.10 0.04
C LEU A 178 6.86 -5.31 0.48
N ALA A 179 5.94 -5.79 -0.37
CA ALA A 179 5.15 -6.99 -0.07
C ALA A 179 6.04 -8.20 0.18
N ALA A 180 7.10 -8.39 -0.62
CA ALA A 180 8.07 -9.46 -0.44
C ALA A 180 8.82 -9.34 0.91
N LYS A 181 9.25 -8.13 1.30
CA LYS A 181 9.90 -7.87 2.59
C LYS A 181 8.96 -8.12 3.77
N LEU A 182 7.70 -7.68 3.67
CA LEU A 182 6.69 -7.92 4.70
C LEU A 182 6.41 -9.41 4.87
N LEU A 183 6.26 -10.14 3.76
CA LEU A 183 6.07 -11.59 3.79
C LEU A 183 7.24 -12.30 4.47
N LYS A 184 8.48 -11.96 4.09
CA LYS A 184 9.69 -12.48 4.72
C LYS A 184 9.71 -12.21 6.23
N SER A 185 9.34 -11.01 6.66
CA SER A 185 9.32 -10.65 8.08
C SER A 185 8.31 -11.47 8.89
N LEU A 186 7.17 -11.81 8.29
CA LEU A 186 6.11 -12.58 8.94
C LEU A 186 6.40 -14.10 8.98
N THR A 187 7.08 -14.63 7.95
CA THR A 187 7.28 -16.08 7.80
C THR A 187 8.68 -16.53 8.15
N GLY A 188 9.66 -15.61 8.24
CA GLY A 188 11.08 -15.93 8.37
C GLY A 188 11.69 -16.60 7.13
N GLN A 189 10.95 -16.70 6.02
CA GLN A 189 11.40 -17.33 4.78
C GLN A 189 11.85 -16.29 3.75
N GLU A 190 12.92 -16.59 3.02
CA GLU A 190 13.30 -15.80 1.85
C GLU A 190 12.32 -16.10 0.72
N VAL A 191 11.68 -15.05 0.20
CA VAL A 191 10.85 -15.15 -1.01
C VAL A 191 11.79 -15.00 -2.19
N SER A 192 11.94 -16.07 -2.99
CA SER A 192 12.69 -16.00 -4.24
C SER A 192 11.91 -15.13 -5.23
N THR A 193 12.40 -13.92 -5.47
CA THR A 193 11.90 -13.04 -6.54
C THR A 193 12.58 -13.34 -7.88
N GLU A 194 13.37 -14.42 -7.95
CA GLU A 194 14.04 -14.84 -9.18
C GLU A 194 13.21 -15.85 -9.95
N GLN A 195 12.32 -15.37 -10.79
CA GLN A 195 12.10 -15.97 -12.11
C GLN A 195 11.97 -14.85 -13.13
N PRO A 196 13.01 -14.60 -13.95
CA PRO A 196 12.82 -13.89 -15.20
C PRO A 196 11.88 -14.75 -16.05
N ILE A 197 10.72 -14.21 -16.41
CA ILE A 197 9.90 -14.81 -17.46
C ILE A 197 10.74 -14.70 -18.73
N GLU A 198 11.31 -15.83 -19.15
CA GLU A 198 11.97 -15.96 -20.43
C GLU A 198 10.89 -15.74 -21.51
N TYR A 199 10.89 -14.56 -22.07
CA TYR A 199 10.06 -14.25 -23.24
C TYR A 199 10.56 -15.14 -24.39
N GLN A 200 9.88 -16.24 -24.63
CA GLN A 200 10.04 -16.99 -25.88
C GLN A 200 9.58 -16.07 -27.01
N GLN A 201 10.57 -15.58 -27.78
CA GLN A 201 10.28 -14.87 -29.02
C GLN A 201 9.42 -15.79 -29.93
N PRO A 202 8.36 -15.24 -30.57
CA PRO A 202 7.62 -15.99 -31.56
C PRO A 202 8.59 -16.45 -32.65
N GLN A 203 8.68 -17.75 -32.86
CA GLN A 203 9.46 -18.32 -33.97
C GLN A 203 8.86 -17.79 -35.28
N ALA A 204 9.71 -17.16 -36.09
CA ALA A 204 9.37 -16.76 -37.44
C ALA A 204 8.90 -17.99 -38.25
N PRO A 205 7.85 -17.88 -39.07
CA PRO A 205 7.38 -18.99 -39.88
C PRO A 205 8.51 -19.43 -40.84
N ALA A 206 8.75 -20.75 -40.87
CA ALA A 206 9.74 -21.35 -41.73
C ALA A 206 9.45 -21.00 -43.22
N GLU A 207 10.44 -20.39 -43.86
CA GLU A 207 10.39 -20.18 -45.29
C GLU A 207 10.29 -21.55 -46.01
N THR A 208 9.16 -21.80 -46.61
CA THR A 208 9.00 -22.95 -47.53
C THR A 208 9.76 -22.65 -48.81
N ASN A 209 10.99 -23.17 -48.88
CA ASN A 209 11.75 -23.24 -50.13
C ASN A 209 10.97 -24.13 -51.10
N ASN A 210 10.27 -23.52 -52.06
CA ASN A 210 9.73 -24.20 -53.21
C ASN A 210 10.69 -23.98 -54.40
N ALA A 211 11.70 -24.85 -54.47
CA ALA A 211 12.51 -24.98 -55.65
C ALA A 211 12.03 -26.21 -56.42
N GLY A 212 11.60 -26.02 -57.65
CA GLY A 212 11.55 -27.14 -58.58
C GLY A 212 10.39 -27.18 -59.57
N PHE A 213 10.76 -26.90 -60.78
CA PHE A 213 10.21 -27.24 -62.10
C PHE A 213 9.21 -26.26 -62.71
#